data_b0cc5dd0f41c9e633275c4eb687936b7
#
_entry.id   b0cc5dd0f41c9e633275c4eb687936b7
#
_cell.length_a   1.000
_cell.length_b   1.000
_cell.length_c   1.000
_cell.angle_alpha   90.00
_cell.angle_beta   90.00
_cell.angle_gamma   90.00
#
_symmetry.space_group_name_H-M   'P 1'
#
loop_
_entity.id
_entity.type
_entity.pdbx_description
1 polymer ?
#
loop_
_entity_poly.entity_id
_entity_poly.type
_entity_poly.pdbx_seq_one_letter_code
_entity_poly.pdbx_strand_id
1 'polypeptide(L)'
;MPNCKAIAICNQKGGTGKTTTTVNLGVGLARLGKKVLLVDADPQGDLTTCLGWRDNDSLTTTITDKLSGVIREDHTDPRSGILHHEENVDLLPANIELSAMEMMLVTAMSRETILRSYLSKVKNNYDYVLIDCMPSLGMVTLNALAAADSVIIPVQAQYLPAKGMTQLMQTIGKVRQYINPSLRIDGILLNIVDNRTNLAKSTADALRKNFGSVIKIYRSSIPMAVKAAEVASKGVSIYKYEPSSPVAKAYAEFAKEVSADGRKKERLQSADAR
;
A
#
# COMPACT_ATOMS: atom_id res chain seq x y z
N MET A 1 -22.37 1.64 8.65
CA MET A 1 -21.12 0.99 9.09
C MET A 1 -19.96 1.81 8.56
N PRO A 2 -18.89 2.05 9.28
CA PRO A 2 -17.73 2.74 8.72
C PRO A 2 -17.24 1.91 7.54
N ASN A 3 -17.12 2.57 6.38
CA ASN A 3 -16.72 1.90 5.13
C ASN A 3 -15.19 1.90 5.10
N CYS A 4 -14.55 0.85 5.64
CA CYS A 4 -13.10 0.70 5.59
C CYS A 4 -12.64 0.66 4.14
N LYS A 5 -11.65 1.46 3.77
CA LYS A 5 -11.06 1.48 2.44
C LYS A 5 -9.73 0.75 2.43
N ALA A 6 -9.65 -0.37 1.71
CA ALA A 6 -8.41 -1.11 1.48
C ALA A 6 -7.70 -0.59 0.23
N ILE A 7 -6.43 -0.21 0.35
CA ILE A 7 -5.60 0.35 -0.73
C ILE A 7 -4.32 -0.46 -0.86
N ALA A 8 -4.07 -1.05 -2.03
CA ALA A 8 -2.79 -1.65 -2.35
C ALA A 8 -1.81 -0.61 -2.86
N ILE A 9 -0.61 -0.55 -2.29
CA ILE A 9 0.49 0.29 -2.77
C ILE A 9 1.39 -0.60 -3.62
N CYS A 10 1.23 -0.53 -4.94
CA CYS A 10 1.76 -1.53 -5.84
C CYS A 10 2.56 -0.92 -6.99
N ASN A 11 3.75 -1.47 -7.26
CA ASN A 11 4.51 -1.25 -8.48
C ASN A 11 5.49 -2.41 -8.64
N GLN A 12 5.62 -2.93 -9.88
CA GLN A 12 6.52 -4.04 -10.21
C GLN A 12 8.00 -3.64 -10.10
N LYS A 13 8.32 -2.36 -10.23
CA LYS A 13 9.69 -1.86 -10.09
C LYS A 13 10.07 -1.72 -8.62
N GLY A 14 11.26 -2.24 -8.25
CA GLY A 14 11.89 -1.99 -6.96
C GLY A 14 12.32 -0.52 -6.82
N GLY A 15 12.44 -0.03 -5.58
CA GLY A 15 12.95 1.31 -5.28
C GLY A 15 12.01 2.47 -5.67
N THR A 16 10.74 2.23 -5.98
CA THR A 16 9.77 3.30 -6.29
C THR A 16 9.20 4.00 -5.06
N GLY A 17 9.58 3.55 -3.86
CA GLY A 17 9.13 4.10 -2.58
C GLY A 17 7.76 3.58 -2.16
N LYS A 18 7.41 2.33 -2.48
CA LYS A 18 6.17 1.68 -2.02
C LYS A 18 6.07 1.70 -0.49
N THR A 19 7.02 1.06 0.17
CA THR A 19 7.11 0.96 1.64
C THR A 19 7.14 2.34 2.31
N THR A 20 8.00 3.25 1.82
CA THR A 20 8.05 4.62 2.32
C THR A 20 6.71 5.34 2.17
N THR A 21 6.00 5.10 1.07
CA THR A 21 4.67 5.67 0.84
C THR A 21 3.65 5.04 1.79
N THR A 22 3.71 3.73 2.00
CA THR A 22 2.80 3.01 2.91
C THR A 22 2.93 3.53 4.34
N VAL A 23 4.15 3.63 4.87
CA VAL A 23 4.42 4.20 6.22
C VAL A 23 3.88 5.63 6.31
N ASN A 24 4.33 6.52 5.42
CA ASN A 24 4.05 7.94 5.58
C ASN A 24 2.60 8.32 5.20
N LEU A 25 1.96 7.62 4.27
CA LEU A 25 0.53 7.76 4.03
C LEU A 25 -0.27 7.26 5.23
N GLY A 26 0.09 6.10 5.79
CA GLY A 26 -0.60 5.53 6.95
C GLY A 26 -0.55 6.43 8.17
N VAL A 27 0.65 6.88 8.57
CA VAL A 27 0.82 7.83 9.68
C VAL A 27 0.15 9.17 9.33
N GLY A 28 0.24 9.64 8.09
CA GLY A 28 -0.44 10.86 7.64
C GLY A 28 -1.96 10.78 7.81
N LEU A 29 -2.59 9.64 7.48
CA LEU A 29 -4.01 9.39 7.69
C LEU A 29 -4.35 9.29 9.20
N ALA A 30 -3.49 8.63 10.00
CA ALA A 30 -3.66 8.57 11.46
C ALA A 30 -3.62 9.97 12.09
N ARG A 31 -2.75 10.85 11.63
CA ARG A 31 -2.69 12.27 12.03
C ARG A 31 -3.95 13.07 11.64
N LEU A 32 -4.72 12.58 10.66
CA LEU A 32 -6.04 13.11 10.30
C LEU A 32 -7.19 12.46 11.11
N GLY A 33 -6.86 11.72 12.18
CA GLY A 33 -7.82 11.04 13.06
C GLY A 33 -8.41 9.76 12.50
N LYS A 34 -7.75 9.13 11.50
CA LYS A 34 -8.20 7.87 10.91
C LYS A 34 -7.57 6.67 11.61
N LYS A 35 -8.33 5.60 11.79
CA LYS A 35 -7.83 4.29 12.23
C LYS A 35 -7.23 3.56 11.04
N VAL A 36 -5.94 3.23 11.09
CA VAL A 36 -5.20 2.69 9.95
C VAL A 36 -4.53 1.38 10.32
N LEU A 37 -4.75 0.35 9.49
CA LEU A 37 -3.98 -0.89 9.50
C LEU A 37 -3.01 -0.86 8.31
N LEU A 38 -1.74 -1.06 8.58
CA LEU A 38 -0.70 -1.31 7.59
C LEU A 38 -0.50 -2.82 7.48
N VAL A 39 -0.42 -3.33 6.26
CA VAL A 39 -0.20 -4.76 5.98
C VAL A 39 1.08 -4.89 5.18
N ASP A 40 2.06 -5.56 5.77
CA ASP A 40 3.29 -5.90 5.09
C ASP A 40 3.04 -7.15 4.22
N ALA A 41 3.10 -7.01 2.90
CA ALA A 41 2.93 -8.10 1.95
C ALA A 41 4.19 -8.28 1.08
N ASP A 42 5.37 -8.03 1.69
CA ASP A 42 6.68 -8.30 1.11
C ASP A 42 7.46 -9.24 2.05
N PRO A 43 7.99 -10.38 1.57
CA PRO A 43 8.84 -11.28 2.36
C PRO A 43 10.10 -10.61 2.94
N GLN A 44 10.53 -9.49 2.38
CA GLN A 44 11.66 -8.73 2.92
C GLN A 44 11.32 -8.06 4.27
N GLY A 45 10.03 -7.90 4.60
CA GLY A 45 9.60 -7.30 5.85
C GLY A 45 10.03 -5.84 6.01
N ASP A 46 10.22 -5.14 4.90
CA ASP A 46 10.71 -3.76 4.91
C ASP A 46 9.75 -2.81 5.63
N LEU A 47 8.44 -2.98 5.48
CA LEU A 47 7.45 -2.17 6.18
C LEU A 47 7.53 -2.41 7.69
N THR A 48 7.68 -3.66 8.09
CA THR A 48 7.83 -4.10 9.48
C THR A 48 9.08 -3.47 10.11
N THR A 49 10.20 -3.56 9.42
CA THR A 49 11.48 -2.97 9.84
C THR A 49 11.42 -1.44 9.90
N CYS A 50 10.79 -0.79 8.92
CA CYS A 50 10.63 0.68 8.87
C CYS A 50 9.79 1.23 10.03
N LEU A 51 8.97 0.41 10.66
CA LEU A 51 8.17 0.76 11.85
C LEU A 51 8.81 0.28 13.17
N GLY A 52 10.08 -0.15 13.14
CA GLY A 52 10.88 -0.39 14.33
C GLY A 52 11.05 -1.86 14.74
N TRP A 53 10.32 -2.78 14.14
CA TRP A 53 10.49 -4.22 14.40
C TRP A 53 11.61 -4.80 13.52
N ARG A 54 12.87 -4.54 13.95
CA ARG A 54 14.07 -4.85 13.14
C ARG A 54 14.37 -6.34 13.07
N ASP A 55 14.11 -7.06 14.16
CA ASP A 55 14.23 -8.52 14.23
C ASP A 55 12.85 -9.14 13.92
N ASN A 56 12.42 -8.95 12.68
CA ASN A 56 11.10 -9.40 12.25
C ASN A 56 11.00 -10.93 12.15
N ASP A 57 12.12 -11.63 12.03
CA ASP A 57 12.15 -13.10 12.01
C ASP A 57 11.89 -13.70 13.40
N SER A 58 12.04 -12.94 14.48
CA SER A 58 11.67 -13.35 15.83
C SER A 58 10.18 -13.19 16.17
N LEU A 59 9.39 -12.59 15.27
CA LEU A 59 7.96 -12.38 15.48
C LEU A 59 7.20 -13.70 15.44
N THR A 60 6.44 -13.97 16.49
CA THR A 60 5.69 -15.23 16.66
C THR A 60 4.43 -15.32 15.79
N THR A 61 3.95 -14.19 15.28
CA THR A 61 2.74 -14.13 14.45
C THR A 61 2.89 -13.07 13.39
N THR A 62 2.78 -13.47 12.14
CA THR A 62 2.94 -12.64 10.95
C THR A 62 1.75 -12.81 10.00
N ILE A 63 1.76 -12.11 8.87
CA ILE A 63 0.79 -12.31 7.79
C ILE A 63 0.78 -13.76 7.31
N THR A 64 1.93 -14.46 7.33
CA THR A 64 2.04 -15.87 6.93
C THR A 64 1.13 -16.76 7.78
N ASP A 65 1.14 -16.58 9.11
CA ASP A 65 0.27 -17.33 10.01
C ASP A 65 -1.21 -17.03 9.75
N LYS A 66 -1.55 -15.77 9.49
CA LYS A 66 -2.93 -15.37 9.20
C LYS A 66 -3.45 -15.98 7.89
N LEU A 67 -2.64 -15.99 6.85
CA LEU A 67 -3.00 -16.62 5.58
C LEU A 67 -3.08 -18.15 5.72
N SER A 68 -2.14 -18.76 6.42
CA SER A 68 -2.17 -20.20 6.76
C SER A 68 -3.41 -20.57 7.57
N GLY A 69 -3.78 -19.75 8.55
CA GLY A 69 -4.98 -19.95 9.34
C GLY A 69 -6.27 -19.88 8.51
N VAL A 70 -6.33 -19.03 7.50
CA VAL A 70 -7.47 -19.02 6.56
C VAL A 70 -7.51 -20.31 5.74
N ILE A 71 -6.37 -20.79 5.23
CA ILE A 71 -6.28 -22.01 4.42
C ILE A 71 -6.67 -23.24 5.24
N ARG A 72 -6.32 -23.28 6.54
CA ARG A 72 -6.62 -24.39 7.46
C ARG A 72 -7.98 -24.26 8.15
N GLU A 73 -8.71 -23.18 7.90
CA GLU A 73 -9.97 -22.85 8.58
C GLU A 73 -9.84 -22.71 10.10
N ASP A 74 -8.70 -22.18 10.57
CA ASP A 74 -8.43 -22.00 11.98
C ASP A 74 -9.32 -20.90 12.59
N HIS A 75 -9.77 -21.14 13.83
CA HIS A 75 -10.63 -20.22 14.60
C HIS A 75 -9.84 -19.33 15.60
N THR A 76 -8.57 -19.02 15.28
CA THR A 76 -7.77 -18.12 16.12
C THR A 76 -8.27 -16.68 16.04
N ASP A 77 -8.01 -15.88 17.08
CA ASP A 77 -8.33 -14.45 17.06
C ASP A 77 -7.67 -13.78 15.84
N PRO A 78 -8.48 -13.21 14.92
CA PRO A 78 -7.94 -12.58 13.72
C PRO A 78 -7.06 -11.36 14.02
N ARG A 79 -7.17 -10.76 15.20
CA ARG A 79 -6.36 -9.61 15.62
C ARG A 79 -5.06 -9.99 16.31
N SER A 80 -4.88 -11.23 16.73
CA SER A 80 -3.59 -11.66 17.31
C SER A 80 -2.46 -11.42 16.32
N GLY A 81 -1.30 -10.93 16.81
CA GLY A 81 -0.15 -10.58 15.98
C GLY A 81 -0.24 -9.25 15.23
N ILE A 82 -1.35 -8.50 15.34
CA ILE A 82 -1.38 -7.11 14.92
C ILE A 82 -0.65 -6.27 15.97
N LEU A 83 0.39 -5.57 15.54
CA LEU A 83 1.26 -4.75 16.37
C LEU A 83 0.77 -3.30 16.36
N HIS A 84 0.86 -2.61 17.50
CA HIS A 84 0.50 -1.19 17.61
C HIS A 84 1.75 -0.32 17.61
N HIS A 85 1.83 0.66 16.71
CA HIS A 85 2.94 1.60 16.63
C HIS A 85 2.62 2.91 17.35
N GLU A 86 3.63 3.53 17.97
CA GLU A 86 3.49 4.76 18.74
C GLU A 86 2.92 5.98 17.97
N GLU A 87 2.96 5.97 16.64
CA GLU A 87 2.36 6.99 15.78
C GLU A 87 0.90 6.66 15.38
N ASN A 88 0.20 5.84 16.20
CA ASN A 88 -1.22 5.50 16.08
C ASN A 88 -1.58 4.80 14.76
N VAL A 89 -0.74 3.92 14.27
CA VAL A 89 -1.04 2.97 13.22
C VAL A 89 -0.85 1.54 13.74
N ASP A 90 -1.68 0.63 13.26
CA ASP A 90 -1.52 -0.79 13.50
C ASP A 90 -0.80 -1.44 12.32
N LEU A 91 -0.04 -2.50 12.58
CA LEU A 91 0.75 -3.24 11.61
C LEU A 91 0.43 -4.73 11.66
N LEU A 92 0.09 -5.33 10.54
CA LEU A 92 0.21 -6.77 10.32
C LEU A 92 1.60 -7.01 9.71
N PRO A 93 2.55 -7.59 10.48
CA PRO A 93 3.94 -7.71 10.07
C PRO A 93 4.18 -8.86 9.09
N ALA A 94 5.29 -8.80 8.36
CA ALA A 94 5.83 -9.89 7.56
C ALA A 94 7.28 -10.18 7.91
N ASN A 95 7.70 -11.37 7.53
CA ASN A 95 9.08 -11.83 7.57
C ASN A 95 9.35 -12.76 6.38
N ILE A 96 10.54 -13.36 6.34
CA ILE A 96 11.00 -14.21 5.23
C ILE A 96 10.08 -15.43 4.98
N GLU A 97 9.32 -15.88 5.97
CA GLU A 97 8.40 -17.02 5.84
C GLU A 97 7.29 -16.77 4.81
N LEU A 98 6.97 -15.49 4.51
CA LEU A 98 6.01 -15.13 3.46
C LEU A 98 6.46 -15.63 2.07
N SER A 99 7.76 -15.90 1.87
CA SER A 99 8.26 -16.51 0.63
C SER A 99 7.72 -17.94 0.44
N ALA A 100 7.59 -18.71 1.52
CA ALA A 100 7.02 -20.06 1.47
C ALA A 100 5.50 -20.00 1.20
N MET A 101 4.82 -18.96 1.68
CA MET A 101 3.40 -18.74 1.43
C MET A 101 3.08 -18.57 -0.07
N GLU A 102 3.98 -18.00 -0.85
CA GLU A 102 3.83 -17.88 -2.32
C GLU A 102 3.61 -19.25 -2.97
N MET A 103 4.34 -20.28 -2.51
CA MET A 103 4.19 -21.66 -3.00
C MET A 103 2.92 -22.34 -2.44
N MET A 104 2.60 -22.12 -1.17
CA MET A 104 1.40 -22.70 -0.54
C MET A 104 0.12 -22.18 -1.20
N LEU A 105 0.08 -20.91 -1.57
CA LEU A 105 -1.06 -20.30 -2.25
C LEU A 105 -1.32 -20.93 -3.63
N VAL A 106 -0.28 -21.43 -4.33
CA VAL A 106 -0.47 -22.03 -5.68
C VAL A 106 -1.41 -23.23 -5.63
N THR A 107 -1.41 -24.00 -4.56
CA THR A 107 -2.21 -25.23 -4.39
C THR A 107 -3.49 -25.01 -3.57
N ALA A 108 -3.66 -23.85 -2.96
CA ALA A 108 -4.80 -23.56 -2.10
C ALA A 108 -6.09 -23.33 -2.92
N MET A 109 -7.23 -23.73 -2.37
CA MET A 109 -8.54 -23.36 -2.91
C MET A 109 -8.78 -21.87 -2.75
N SER A 110 -9.40 -21.23 -3.74
CA SER A 110 -9.67 -19.78 -3.74
C SER A 110 -8.42 -18.95 -3.49
N ARG A 111 -7.29 -19.43 -3.93
CA ARG A 111 -5.91 -18.96 -3.64
C ARG A 111 -5.69 -17.46 -3.85
N GLU A 112 -6.46 -16.82 -4.72
CA GLU A 112 -6.36 -15.39 -5.00
C GLU A 112 -7.07 -14.51 -3.96
N THR A 113 -7.89 -15.10 -3.08
CA THR A 113 -8.78 -14.36 -2.17
C THR A 113 -8.54 -14.63 -0.68
N ILE A 114 -7.48 -15.34 -0.35
CA ILE A 114 -7.14 -15.71 1.04
C ILE A 114 -6.92 -14.46 1.90
N LEU A 115 -6.15 -13.47 1.42
CA LEU A 115 -5.96 -12.21 2.13
C LEU A 115 -7.27 -11.42 2.29
N ARG A 116 -8.14 -11.41 1.27
CA ARG A 116 -9.47 -10.80 1.37
C ARG A 116 -10.31 -11.46 2.45
N SER A 117 -10.28 -12.78 2.54
CA SER A 117 -10.98 -13.55 3.58
C SER A 117 -10.48 -13.20 4.97
N TYR A 118 -9.17 -13.07 5.17
CA TYR A 118 -8.60 -12.61 6.43
C TYR A 118 -9.01 -11.17 6.75
N LEU A 119 -8.78 -10.23 5.81
CA LEU A 119 -9.07 -8.82 6.05
C LEU A 119 -10.55 -8.56 6.34
N SER A 120 -11.47 -9.37 5.80
CA SER A 120 -12.90 -9.26 6.09
C SER A 120 -13.22 -9.40 7.59
N LYS A 121 -12.38 -10.13 8.34
CA LYS A 121 -12.54 -10.36 9.78
C LYS A 121 -12.04 -9.19 10.65
N VAL A 122 -11.13 -8.34 10.13
CA VAL A 122 -10.48 -7.28 10.93
C VAL A 122 -10.80 -5.86 10.45
N LYS A 123 -11.13 -5.66 9.18
CA LYS A 123 -11.31 -4.34 8.56
C LYS A 123 -12.34 -3.44 9.22
N ASN A 124 -13.33 -3.99 9.90
CA ASN A 124 -14.37 -3.21 10.58
C ASN A 124 -13.83 -2.34 11.75
N ASN A 125 -12.60 -2.58 12.19
CA ASN A 125 -11.92 -1.80 13.23
C ASN A 125 -11.19 -0.58 12.67
N TYR A 126 -11.10 -0.44 11.34
CA TYR A 126 -10.26 0.55 10.66
C TYR A 126 -11.05 1.38 9.66
N ASP A 127 -10.59 2.62 9.43
CA ASP A 127 -11.04 3.47 8.32
C ASP A 127 -10.27 3.13 7.04
N TYR A 128 -8.99 2.76 7.19
CA TYR A 128 -8.10 2.41 6.06
C TYR A 128 -7.29 1.15 6.37
N VAL A 129 -7.11 0.33 5.34
CA VAL A 129 -6.10 -0.74 5.28
C VAL A 129 -5.16 -0.40 4.13
N LEU A 130 -3.87 -0.24 4.40
CA LEU A 130 -2.85 -0.01 3.37
C LEU A 130 -1.99 -1.26 3.24
N ILE A 131 -1.92 -1.84 2.04
CA ILE A 131 -1.18 -3.08 1.77
C ILE A 131 0.08 -2.73 0.98
N ASP A 132 1.25 -2.92 1.61
CA ASP A 132 2.56 -2.74 0.96
C ASP A 132 2.90 -3.97 0.13
N CYS A 133 2.93 -3.82 -1.19
CA CYS A 133 3.12 -4.95 -2.09
C CYS A 133 4.60 -5.13 -2.46
N MET A 134 5.06 -6.39 -2.54
CA MET A 134 6.37 -6.73 -3.07
C MET A 134 6.53 -6.29 -4.54
N PRO A 135 7.77 -6.11 -5.06
CA PRO A 135 8.03 -5.70 -6.45
C PRO A 135 7.89 -6.87 -7.45
N SER A 136 6.82 -7.63 -7.33
CA SER A 136 6.49 -8.74 -8.23
C SER A 136 4.98 -8.79 -8.48
N LEU A 137 4.55 -9.60 -9.45
CA LEU A 137 3.14 -9.87 -9.73
C LEU A 137 2.76 -11.32 -9.40
N GLY A 138 3.38 -11.87 -8.35
CA GLY A 138 3.12 -13.20 -7.84
C GLY A 138 1.81 -13.33 -7.07
N MET A 139 1.59 -14.50 -6.42
CA MET A 139 0.35 -14.84 -5.74
C MET A 139 0.03 -13.92 -4.56
N VAL A 140 1.05 -13.47 -3.80
CA VAL A 140 0.87 -12.53 -2.69
C VAL A 140 0.36 -11.17 -3.22
N THR A 141 0.95 -10.66 -4.32
CA THR A 141 0.48 -9.42 -4.96
C THR A 141 -0.92 -9.58 -5.54
N LEU A 142 -1.26 -10.73 -6.15
CA LEU A 142 -2.63 -10.99 -6.61
C LEU A 142 -3.62 -11.01 -5.45
N ASN A 143 -3.25 -11.58 -4.30
CA ASN A 143 -4.04 -11.52 -3.07
C ASN A 143 -4.24 -10.09 -2.55
N ALA A 144 -3.20 -9.25 -2.58
CA ALA A 144 -3.31 -7.85 -2.21
C ALA A 144 -4.29 -7.10 -3.14
N LEU A 145 -4.20 -7.29 -4.46
CA LEU A 145 -5.11 -6.69 -5.43
C LEU A 145 -6.55 -7.23 -5.31
N ALA A 146 -6.69 -8.52 -5.00
CA ALA A 146 -8.00 -9.13 -4.77
C ALA A 146 -8.69 -8.59 -3.50
N ALA A 147 -7.91 -8.26 -2.48
CA ALA A 147 -8.41 -7.75 -1.20
C ALA A 147 -8.64 -6.23 -1.19
N ALA A 148 -8.01 -5.49 -2.10
CA ALA A 148 -8.06 -4.04 -2.15
C ALA A 148 -9.31 -3.50 -2.86
N ASP A 149 -9.80 -2.34 -2.42
CA ASP A 149 -10.80 -1.54 -3.13
C ASP A 149 -10.15 -0.70 -4.22
N SER A 150 -8.88 -0.33 -4.02
CA SER A 150 -8.14 0.48 -4.98
C SER A 150 -6.63 0.29 -4.90
N VAL A 151 -5.95 0.78 -5.95
CA VAL A 151 -4.48 0.74 -6.08
C VAL A 151 -3.94 2.17 -6.19
N ILE A 152 -2.91 2.47 -5.41
CA ILE A 152 -2.03 3.63 -5.60
C ILE A 152 -0.72 3.13 -6.18
N ILE A 153 -0.22 3.80 -7.23
CA ILE A 153 0.96 3.38 -7.96
C ILE A 153 2.06 4.44 -7.77
N PRO A 154 3.01 4.24 -6.84
CA PRO A 154 4.17 5.12 -6.71
C PRO A 154 5.09 4.92 -7.91
N VAL A 155 5.48 6.01 -8.59
CA VAL A 155 6.36 6.01 -9.76
C VAL A 155 7.50 6.98 -9.53
N GLN A 156 8.73 6.51 -9.74
CA GLN A 156 9.91 7.35 -9.66
C GLN A 156 10.01 8.26 -10.90
N ALA A 157 10.18 9.58 -10.70
CA ALA A 157 10.19 10.56 -11.76
C ALA A 157 11.51 10.60 -12.60
N GLN A 158 12.43 9.68 -12.38
CA GLN A 158 13.72 9.64 -13.09
C GLN A 158 13.71 8.72 -14.31
N TYR A 159 12.79 7.78 -14.41
CA TYR A 159 12.73 6.81 -15.50
C TYR A 159 11.31 6.26 -15.64
N LEU A 160 10.75 6.34 -16.84
CA LEU A 160 9.49 5.69 -17.20
C LEU A 160 9.75 4.25 -17.63
N PRO A 161 9.53 3.24 -16.78
CA PRO A 161 9.52 1.87 -17.23
C PRO A 161 8.17 1.58 -17.89
N ALA A 162 7.98 2.02 -19.13
CA ALA A 162 6.73 1.80 -19.88
C ALA A 162 6.31 0.33 -19.83
N LYS A 163 7.26 -0.60 -19.93
CA LYS A 163 7.01 -2.05 -19.89
C LYS A 163 6.44 -2.51 -18.54
N GLY A 164 7.05 -2.12 -17.42
CA GLY A 164 6.57 -2.54 -16.08
C GLY A 164 5.21 -1.95 -15.73
N MET A 165 4.96 -0.69 -16.12
CA MET A 165 3.64 -0.07 -15.95
C MET A 165 2.57 -0.80 -16.78
N THR A 166 2.88 -1.13 -18.03
CA THR A 166 1.97 -1.87 -18.92
C THR A 166 1.62 -3.25 -18.33
N GLN A 167 2.61 -3.98 -17.82
CA GLN A 167 2.39 -5.27 -17.17
C GLN A 167 1.52 -5.16 -15.92
N LEU A 168 1.78 -4.16 -15.07
CA LEU A 168 0.95 -3.89 -13.90
C LEU A 168 -0.51 -3.57 -14.31
N MET A 169 -0.70 -2.72 -15.30
CA MET A 169 -2.05 -2.40 -15.81
C MET A 169 -2.79 -3.62 -16.36
N GLN A 170 -2.08 -4.48 -17.10
CA GLN A 170 -2.66 -5.74 -17.60
C GLN A 170 -3.04 -6.66 -16.44
N THR A 171 -2.21 -6.77 -15.41
CA THR A 171 -2.52 -7.59 -14.23
C THR A 171 -3.72 -7.04 -13.47
N ILE A 172 -3.76 -5.72 -13.21
CA ILE A 172 -4.94 -5.07 -12.59
C ILE A 172 -6.19 -5.32 -13.44
N GLY A 173 -6.08 -5.22 -14.78
CA GLY A 173 -7.18 -5.50 -15.69
C GLY A 173 -7.70 -6.95 -15.56
N LYS A 174 -6.80 -7.94 -15.50
CA LYS A 174 -7.17 -9.35 -15.28
C LYS A 174 -7.80 -9.57 -13.92
N VAL A 175 -7.25 -8.98 -12.85
CA VAL A 175 -7.84 -9.06 -11.50
C VAL A 175 -9.24 -8.47 -11.49
N ARG A 176 -9.46 -7.32 -12.13
CA ARG A 176 -10.80 -6.72 -12.26
C ARG A 176 -11.77 -7.63 -13.02
N GLN A 177 -11.31 -8.24 -14.08
CA GLN A 177 -12.16 -9.08 -14.94
C GLN A 177 -12.58 -10.38 -14.26
N TYR A 178 -11.68 -11.02 -13.50
CA TYR A 178 -11.87 -12.40 -13.06
C TYR A 178 -12.00 -12.59 -11.54
N ILE A 179 -11.51 -11.61 -10.71
CA ILE A 179 -11.38 -11.82 -9.27
C ILE A 179 -12.05 -10.71 -8.45
N ASN A 180 -11.81 -9.45 -8.80
CA ASN A 180 -12.30 -8.29 -8.06
C ASN A 180 -12.81 -7.20 -9.00
N PRO A 181 -14.07 -7.29 -9.49
CA PRO A 181 -14.63 -6.32 -10.44
C PRO A 181 -14.70 -4.88 -9.91
N SER A 182 -14.69 -4.71 -8.59
CA SER A 182 -14.74 -3.39 -7.94
C SER A 182 -13.38 -2.70 -7.84
N LEU A 183 -12.27 -3.41 -8.10
CA LEU A 183 -10.91 -2.86 -8.00
C LEU A 183 -10.74 -1.65 -8.92
N ARG A 184 -10.24 -0.54 -8.37
CA ARG A 184 -10.00 0.71 -9.11
C ARG A 184 -8.55 1.14 -8.99
N ILE A 185 -8.09 1.97 -9.92
CA ILE A 185 -6.82 2.67 -9.75
C ILE A 185 -7.15 4.05 -9.20
N ASP A 186 -6.73 4.34 -7.96
CA ASP A 186 -6.96 5.65 -7.36
C ASP A 186 -6.06 6.71 -7.96
N GLY A 187 -4.85 6.33 -8.34
CA GLY A 187 -3.96 7.23 -9.07
C GLY A 187 -2.49 6.82 -9.03
N ILE A 188 -1.70 7.59 -9.78
CA ILE A 188 -0.24 7.53 -9.82
C ILE A 188 0.30 8.61 -8.90
N LEU A 189 1.20 8.24 -7.97
CA LEU A 189 1.97 9.16 -7.14
C LEU A 189 3.37 9.32 -7.72
N LEU A 190 3.73 10.54 -8.11
CA LEU A 190 5.10 10.86 -8.46
C LEU A 190 5.96 10.88 -7.21
N ASN A 191 6.95 9.99 -7.16
CA ASN A 191 7.81 9.80 -6.02
C ASN A 191 9.28 10.02 -6.39
N ILE A 192 10.10 10.43 -5.40
CA ILE A 192 11.55 10.67 -5.57
C ILE A 192 11.80 11.69 -6.69
N VAL A 193 11.06 12.79 -6.65
CA VAL A 193 11.12 13.84 -7.68
C VAL A 193 12.26 14.81 -7.39
N ASP A 194 13.25 14.89 -8.26
CA ASP A 194 14.21 16.01 -8.23
C ASP A 194 13.73 17.15 -9.12
N ASN A 195 13.04 18.11 -8.52
CA ASN A 195 12.44 19.26 -9.21
C ASN A 195 13.46 20.17 -9.95
N ARG A 196 14.77 19.99 -9.68
CA ARG A 196 15.85 20.74 -10.31
C ARG A 196 16.18 20.20 -11.72
N THR A 197 15.76 18.97 -12.03
CA THR A 197 16.11 18.30 -13.29
C THR A 197 15.00 18.44 -14.34
N ASN A 198 15.43 18.67 -15.59
CA ASN A 198 14.50 18.63 -16.74
C ASN A 198 13.94 17.23 -16.96
N LEU A 199 14.68 16.19 -16.58
CA LEU A 199 14.25 14.80 -16.68
C LEU A 199 13.00 14.53 -15.82
N ALA A 200 12.95 15.02 -14.58
CA ALA A 200 11.78 14.85 -13.73
C ALA A 200 10.53 15.54 -14.32
N LYS A 201 10.70 16.73 -14.89
CA LYS A 201 9.61 17.47 -15.56
C LYS A 201 9.12 16.71 -16.79
N SER A 202 10.04 16.30 -17.69
CA SER A 202 9.68 15.56 -18.91
C SER A 202 9.04 14.21 -18.60
N THR A 203 9.47 13.52 -17.54
CA THR A 203 8.85 12.26 -17.08
C THR A 203 7.44 12.49 -16.55
N ALA A 204 7.23 13.53 -15.75
CA ALA A 204 5.90 13.87 -15.27
C ALA A 204 4.94 14.24 -16.43
N ASP A 205 5.43 14.99 -17.42
CA ASP A 205 4.63 15.37 -18.59
C ASP A 205 4.33 14.15 -19.50
N ALA A 206 5.31 13.25 -19.68
CA ALA A 206 5.09 12.00 -20.40
C ALA A 206 4.06 11.09 -19.69
N LEU A 207 4.08 11.02 -18.36
CA LEU A 207 3.05 10.30 -17.59
C LEU A 207 1.68 10.93 -17.76
N ARG A 208 1.58 12.24 -17.67
CA ARG A 208 0.32 12.96 -17.90
C ARG A 208 -0.21 12.74 -19.32
N LYS A 209 0.67 12.79 -20.32
CA LYS A 209 0.30 12.58 -21.72
C LYS A 209 -0.15 11.15 -21.99
N ASN A 210 0.54 10.15 -21.45
CA ASN A 210 0.29 8.74 -21.78
C ASN A 210 -0.81 8.11 -20.92
N PHE A 211 -0.98 8.56 -19.66
CA PHE A 211 -1.91 7.94 -18.70
C PHE A 211 -2.93 8.92 -18.12
N GLY A 212 -2.71 10.22 -18.19
CA GLY A 212 -3.53 11.22 -17.49
C GLY A 212 -4.98 11.33 -17.98
N SER A 213 -5.28 10.84 -19.19
CA SER A 213 -6.66 10.74 -19.71
C SER A 213 -7.43 9.54 -19.12
N VAL A 214 -6.73 8.54 -18.60
CA VAL A 214 -7.31 7.28 -18.12
C VAL A 214 -7.13 7.09 -16.62
N ILE A 215 -6.03 7.60 -16.07
CA ILE A 215 -5.64 7.41 -14.66
C ILE A 215 -5.33 8.78 -14.05
N LYS A 216 -5.93 9.04 -12.88
CA LYS A 216 -5.57 10.21 -12.07
C LYS A 216 -4.08 10.21 -11.76
N ILE A 217 -3.41 11.35 -11.95
CA ILE A 217 -2.10 11.61 -11.36
C ILE A 217 -2.33 12.53 -10.17
N TYR A 218 -1.86 12.15 -8.99
CA TYR A 218 -2.02 12.97 -7.79
C TYR A 218 -1.34 14.32 -7.98
N ARG A 219 -1.93 15.37 -7.38
CA ARG A 219 -1.34 16.71 -7.38
C ARG A 219 -0.09 16.76 -6.53
N SER A 220 -0.12 16.02 -5.40
CA SER A 220 1.02 15.84 -4.53
C SER A 220 2.10 15.04 -5.24
N SER A 221 3.36 15.47 -5.07
CA SER A 221 4.54 14.72 -5.50
C SER A 221 5.55 14.70 -4.36
N ILE A 222 6.24 13.57 -4.20
CA ILE A 222 7.19 13.38 -3.10
C ILE A 222 8.59 13.74 -3.59
N PRO A 223 9.24 14.78 -3.04
CA PRO A 223 10.57 15.18 -3.46
C PRO A 223 11.62 14.15 -3.06
N MET A 224 12.70 14.09 -3.82
CA MET A 224 13.88 13.31 -3.45
C MET A 224 14.56 13.96 -2.25
N ALA A 225 14.83 13.17 -1.20
CA ALA A 225 15.59 13.61 -0.04
C ALA A 225 16.38 12.43 0.55
N VAL A 226 17.66 12.68 0.88
CA VAL A 226 18.53 11.69 1.52
C VAL A 226 17.96 11.22 2.86
N LYS A 227 17.44 12.14 3.64
CA LYS A 227 16.83 11.83 4.96
C LYS A 227 15.59 10.93 4.88
N ALA A 228 14.87 10.92 3.74
CA ALA A 228 13.76 9.99 3.56
C ALA A 228 14.22 8.52 3.44
N ALA A 229 15.45 8.29 2.99
CA ALA A 229 16.06 6.96 2.99
C ALA A 229 16.59 6.57 4.40
N GLU A 230 17.12 7.54 5.15
CA GLU A 230 17.62 7.32 6.52
C GLU A 230 16.50 6.96 7.50
N VAL A 231 15.31 7.50 7.31
CA VAL A 231 14.11 7.26 8.17
C VAL A 231 13.79 5.78 8.30
N ALA A 232 13.95 4.99 7.23
CA ALA A 232 13.71 3.55 7.25
C ALA A 232 14.50 2.83 8.35
N SER A 233 15.70 3.34 8.70
CA SER A 233 16.54 2.79 9.77
C SER A 233 16.17 3.28 11.18
N LYS A 234 15.21 4.20 11.34
CA LYS A 234 14.89 4.83 12.63
C LYS A 234 13.65 4.26 13.30
N GLY A 235 12.86 3.48 12.59
CA GLY A 235 11.63 2.89 13.11
C GLY A 235 10.49 3.89 13.32
N VAL A 236 10.50 5.00 12.60
CA VAL A 236 9.50 6.08 12.73
C VAL A 236 9.17 6.67 11.35
N SER A 237 8.08 7.44 11.26
CA SER A 237 7.75 8.16 10.03
C SER A 237 8.62 9.39 9.80
N ILE A 238 8.55 9.94 8.57
CA ILE A 238 9.17 11.24 8.24
C ILE A 238 8.60 12.38 9.09
N TYR A 239 7.36 12.27 9.53
CA TYR A 239 6.72 13.29 10.35
C TYR A 239 7.35 13.39 11.76
N LYS A 240 7.83 12.28 12.30
CA LYS A 240 8.52 12.26 13.60
C LYS A 240 10.00 12.57 13.44
N TYR A 241 10.64 12.02 12.39
CA TYR A 241 12.07 12.18 12.15
C TYR A 241 12.45 13.60 11.70
N GLU A 242 11.69 14.18 10.75
CA GLU A 242 11.96 15.52 10.21
C GLU A 242 10.67 16.26 9.84
N PRO A 243 9.90 16.73 10.86
CA PRO A 243 8.55 17.28 10.70
C PRO A 243 8.46 18.47 9.75
N SER A 244 9.52 19.30 9.69
CA SER A 244 9.58 20.51 8.86
C SER A 244 10.02 20.26 7.42
N SER A 245 10.44 19.04 7.09
CA SER A 245 10.99 18.71 5.77
C SER A 245 9.98 18.87 4.64
N PRO A 246 10.45 19.18 3.43
CA PRO A 246 9.60 19.18 2.24
C PRO A 246 8.90 17.82 2.01
N VAL A 247 9.54 16.72 2.38
CA VAL A 247 8.98 15.36 2.25
C VAL A 247 7.81 15.16 3.22
N ALA A 248 7.96 15.58 4.50
CA ALA A 248 6.89 15.49 5.48
C ALA A 248 5.66 16.31 5.05
N LYS A 249 5.89 17.52 4.55
CA LYS A 249 4.81 18.38 4.00
C LYS A 249 4.13 17.74 2.80
N ALA A 250 4.90 17.17 1.88
CA ALA A 250 4.37 16.51 0.68
C ALA A 250 3.50 15.29 1.04
N TYR A 251 3.94 14.44 1.97
CA TYR A 251 3.12 13.32 2.44
C TYR A 251 1.87 13.79 3.21
N ALA A 252 1.95 14.88 3.98
CA ALA A 252 0.77 15.44 4.64
C ALA A 252 -0.29 15.91 3.64
N GLU A 253 0.10 16.61 2.58
CA GLU A 253 -0.82 16.99 1.51
C GLU A 253 -1.36 15.77 0.75
N PHE A 254 -0.52 14.78 0.48
CA PHE A 254 -0.95 13.53 -0.14
C PHE A 254 -1.99 12.79 0.72
N ALA A 255 -1.79 12.69 2.03
CA ALA A 255 -2.76 12.07 2.94
C ALA A 255 -4.11 12.82 2.94
N LYS A 256 -4.10 14.16 2.89
CA LYS A 256 -5.31 14.97 2.74
C LYS A 256 -6.01 14.69 1.40
N GLU A 257 -5.26 14.58 0.31
CA GLU A 257 -5.79 14.31 -1.03
C GLU A 257 -6.46 12.92 -1.07
N VAL A 258 -5.81 11.88 -0.53
CA VAL A 258 -6.37 10.51 -0.44
C VAL A 258 -7.63 10.48 0.44
N SER A 259 -7.63 11.18 1.58
CA SER A 259 -8.77 11.25 2.49
C SER A 259 -9.96 11.99 1.87
N ALA A 260 -9.72 13.07 1.11
CA ALA A 260 -10.77 13.82 0.42
C ALA A 260 -11.44 13.03 -0.70
N ASP A 261 -10.65 12.27 -1.47
CA ASP A 261 -11.15 11.37 -2.53
C ASP A 261 -12.05 10.28 -1.94
N GLY A 262 -11.69 9.71 -0.78
CA GLY A 262 -12.53 8.74 -0.07
C GLY A 262 -13.92 9.32 0.25
N ARG A 263 -13.96 10.49 0.89
CA ARG A 263 -15.22 11.16 1.27
C ARG A 263 -16.11 11.54 0.08
N LYS A 264 -15.50 11.95 -1.05
CA LYS A 264 -16.26 12.28 -2.26
C LYS A 264 -16.93 11.04 -2.86
N LYS A 265 -16.24 9.90 -2.87
CA LYS A 265 -16.79 8.63 -3.37
C LYS A 265 -17.92 8.11 -2.50
N GLU A 266 -17.79 8.17 -1.17
CA GLU A 266 -18.86 7.78 -0.23
C GLU A 266 -20.14 8.61 -0.44
N ARG A 267 -20.02 9.92 -0.65
CA ARG A 267 -21.15 10.79 -0.93
C ARG A 267 -21.87 10.45 -2.25
N LEU A 268 -21.12 10.10 -3.31
CA LEU A 268 -21.71 9.70 -4.58
C LEU A 268 -22.45 8.35 -4.44
N GLN A 269 -21.85 7.36 -3.80
CA GLN A 269 -22.50 6.06 -3.57
C GLN A 269 -23.76 6.15 -2.70
N SER A 270 -23.77 7.04 -1.70
CA SER A 270 -24.96 7.28 -0.88
C SER A 270 -26.06 8.08 -1.59
N ALA A 271 -25.72 8.81 -2.64
CA ALA A 271 -26.69 9.52 -3.48
C ALA A 271 -27.33 8.59 -4.52
N ASP A 272 -26.57 7.63 -5.07
CA ASP A 272 -27.06 6.63 -6.04
C ASP A 272 -27.91 5.53 -5.39
N ALA A 273 -27.84 5.38 -4.06
CA ALA A 273 -28.59 4.39 -3.27
C ALA A 273 -29.93 4.92 -2.72
N ARG A 274 -30.28 6.16 -3.03
CA ARG A 274 -31.57 6.80 -2.70
C ARG A 274 -32.41 7.00 -3.95
#